data_085047b0cfd82e444f53683f867019b8
#
_entry.id   085047b0cfd82e444f53683f867019b8
#
_cell.length_a   1.000
_cell.length_b   1.000
_cell.length_c   1.000
_cell.angle_alpha   90.00
_cell.angle_beta   90.00
_cell.angle_gamma   90.00
#
_symmetry.space_group_name_H-M   'P 1'
#
loop_
_entity.id
_entity.type
_entity.pdbx_description
1 polymer ?
#
loop_
_entity_poly.entity_id
_entity_poly.type
_entity_poly.pdbx_seq_one_letter_code
_entity_poly.pdbx_strand_id
1 'polypeptide(L)'
;MNLKSIHIIYFIGIGGVGMSALARYFESEGKTVGGYDKTVSPMTDSLIKLGICIQFNSDPSQIDGLFMDPLKTLVVYTPAVSDTNPLLSYFKFNNFQVLKRSEVLGIVTENTRCLAVAGTHGKTTTSSILAHLLYQCNEKVTAFVGGVSENYQSNFIQRGTEVSVVEADEYDRSFLTLSPDFACITSMDADHLDIYGSEDDLVATFEEFAQKIKPSGKLFTRKGLPFDGITYAVNEDADYSAVNIQIVDGMYVFDVQTPSVLIENLHFSLPGAHNLSNAVVALAMAVEFGCSESGLKIALASYKGVQRRFTYHIKSEEFIFIDDYAHHPTEINAVHQAVREMYPSKKVAVVFQPHLFSRTRDFIDAFATSLSQFDATFLLDIYPARELPISGVDSEWLLGKINSPIKKLILKSQIVDEIKDLGYPVFITIGAGDIGFEVSELKEKLSYAY
;
A
#
# COMPACT_ATOMS: atom_id res chain seq x y z
N MET A 1 3.39 27.40 -6.03
CA MET A 1 3.69 27.81 -4.62
C MET A 1 5.14 27.49 -4.30
N ASN A 2 5.85 28.33 -3.53
CA ASN A 2 7.24 28.03 -3.16
C ASN A 2 7.30 27.48 -1.73
N LEU A 3 7.38 26.15 -1.56
CA LEU A 3 7.48 25.50 -0.26
C LEU A 3 8.79 25.84 0.50
N LYS A 4 9.80 26.39 -0.19
CA LYS A 4 11.07 26.80 0.46
C LYS A 4 10.87 27.97 1.44
N SER A 5 9.87 28.82 1.22
CA SER A 5 9.55 29.96 2.10
C SER A 5 8.67 29.57 3.30
N ILE A 6 8.13 28.36 3.31
CA ILE A 6 7.28 27.86 4.40
C ILE A 6 8.16 27.09 5.38
N HIS A 7 8.09 27.44 6.65
CA HIS A 7 8.90 26.85 7.71
C HIS A 7 8.11 26.01 8.71
N ILE A 8 6.80 26.21 8.75
CA ILE A 8 5.90 25.57 9.73
C ILE A 8 4.80 24.85 8.96
N ILE A 9 4.56 23.58 9.30
CA ILE A 9 3.56 22.76 8.64
C ILE A 9 2.73 22.04 9.70
N TYR A 10 1.41 22.18 9.58
CA TYR A 10 0.45 21.54 10.46
C TYR A 10 -0.41 20.55 9.68
N PHE A 11 -0.44 19.30 10.13
CA PHE A 11 -1.17 18.22 9.47
C PHE A 11 -2.48 17.90 10.20
N ILE A 12 -3.60 17.78 9.46
CA ILE A 12 -4.87 17.31 9.99
C ILE A 12 -5.11 15.88 9.46
N GLY A 13 -5.03 14.89 10.36
CA GLY A 13 -4.99 13.46 10.06
C GLY A 13 -3.55 12.96 9.82
N ILE A 14 -2.61 13.39 10.65
CA ILE A 14 -1.16 13.15 10.50
C ILE A 14 -0.77 11.66 10.54
N GLY A 15 -1.55 10.82 11.26
CA GLY A 15 -1.30 9.38 11.41
C GLY A 15 -1.64 8.55 10.17
N GLY A 16 -2.30 9.13 9.16
CA GLY A 16 -2.52 8.44 7.89
C GLY A 16 -1.21 8.14 7.17
N VAL A 17 -1.12 7.00 6.45
CA VAL A 17 0.13 6.53 5.84
C VAL A 17 0.75 7.58 4.91
N GLY A 18 -0.02 8.15 3.97
CA GLY A 18 0.51 9.18 3.08
C GLY A 18 0.79 10.52 3.77
N MET A 19 0.06 10.85 4.85
CA MET A 19 0.26 12.07 5.64
C MET A 19 1.56 11.98 6.45
N SER A 20 1.78 10.85 7.11
CA SER A 20 2.98 10.62 7.92
C SER A 20 4.26 10.59 7.09
N ALA A 21 4.20 10.10 5.84
CA ALA A 21 5.34 10.16 4.93
C ALA A 21 5.72 11.61 4.58
N LEU A 22 4.73 12.48 4.29
CA LEU A 22 4.98 13.90 4.07
C LEU A 22 5.45 14.61 5.36
N ALA A 23 4.92 14.25 6.53
CA ALA A 23 5.36 14.81 7.80
C ALA A 23 6.85 14.51 8.05
N ARG A 24 7.29 13.27 7.79
CA ARG A 24 8.71 12.87 7.86
C ARG A 24 9.58 13.61 6.85
N TYR A 25 9.08 13.79 5.63
CA TYR A 25 9.77 14.57 4.61
C TYR A 25 10.03 16.00 5.08
N PHE A 26 9.01 16.70 5.56
CA PHE A 26 9.19 18.09 6.00
C PHE A 26 10.04 18.20 7.25
N GLU A 27 9.97 17.24 8.16
CA GLU A 27 10.87 17.15 9.31
C GLU A 27 12.32 16.98 8.88
N SER A 28 12.60 16.06 7.91
CA SER A 28 13.93 15.85 7.36
C SER A 28 14.49 17.06 6.59
N GLU A 29 13.60 17.92 6.06
CA GLU A 29 13.96 19.23 5.45
C GLU A 29 14.13 20.35 6.50
N GLY A 30 14.13 20.02 7.80
CA GLY A 30 14.33 20.97 8.90
C GLY A 30 13.15 21.92 9.13
N LYS A 31 11.93 21.55 8.72
CA LYS A 31 10.71 22.32 8.99
C LYS A 31 10.17 22.00 10.37
N THR A 32 9.48 22.94 10.99
CA THR A 32 8.70 22.70 12.20
C THR A 32 7.40 21.99 11.80
N VAL A 33 7.23 20.76 12.25
CA VAL A 33 6.09 19.93 11.90
C VAL A 33 5.26 19.62 13.15
N GLY A 34 3.95 19.74 13.01
CA GLY A 34 2.99 19.29 14.02
C GLY A 34 1.68 18.87 13.37
N GLY A 35 0.74 18.41 14.17
CA GLY A 35 -0.56 18.05 13.62
C GLY A 35 -1.51 17.44 14.61
N TYR A 36 -2.62 16.97 14.05
CA TYR A 36 -3.70 16.31 14.74
C TYR A 36 -3.98 14.95 14.12
N ASP A 37 -4.27 13.98 14.97
CA ASP A 37 -4.94 12.74 14.57
C ASP A 37 -6.02 12.39 15.59
N LYS A 38 -7.06 11.68 15.15
CA LYS A 38 -8.14 11.21 16.02
C LYS A 38 -7.69 10.05 16.91
N THR A 39 -6.71 9.27 16.44
CA THR A 39 -6.36 7.95 17.01
C THR A 39 -4.87 7.86 17.32
N VAL A 40 -4.55 7.43 18.54
CA VAL A 40 -3.20 6.98 18.89
C VAL A 40 -2.90 5.69 18.14
N SER A 41 -1.75 5.61 17.49
CA SER A 41 -1.35 4.48 16.67
C SER A 41 0.17 4.31 16.63
N PRO A 42 0.71 3.14 16.25
CA PRO A 42 2.15 2.98 16.04
C PRO A 42 2.75 4.02 15.09
N MET A 43 1.96 4.50 14.12
CA MET A 43 2.40 5.55 13.20
C MET A 43 2.56 6.88 13.93
N THR A 44 1.56 7.32 14.70
CA THR A 44 1.65 8.57 15.48
C THR A 44 2.75 8.50 16.53
N ASP A 45 2.92 7.35 17.21
CA ASP A 45 4.00 7.13 18.17
C ASP A 45 5.38 7.28 17.52
N SER A 46 5.52 6.77 16.31
CA SER A 46 6.77 6.89 15.55
C SER A 46 7.10 8.33 15.13
N LEU A 47 6.08 9.16 14.85
CA LEU A 47 6.24 10.58 14.55
C LEU A 47 6.59 11.38 15.82
N ILE A 48 5.95 11.08 16.95
CA ILE A 48 6.28 11.68 18.23
C ILE A 48 7.73 11.43 18.64
N LYS A 49 8.24 10.20 18.38
CA LYS A 49 9.65 9.87 18.62
C LYS A 49 10.63 10.68 17.76
N LEU A 50 10.19 11.23 16.62
CA LEU A 50 10.96 12.17 15.79
C LEU A 50 10.86 13.63 16.28
N GLY A 51 10.12 13.90 17.38
CA GLY A 51 9.92 15.25 17.91
C GLY A 51 8.76 16.00 17.29
N ILE A 52 7.91 15.36 16.48
CA ILE A 52 6.72 15.97 15.90
C ILE A 52 5.63 16.10 16.96
N CYS A 53 5.10 17.33 17.15
CA CYS A 53 4.06 17.59 18.11
C CYS A 53 2.68 17.15 17.57
N ILE A 54 2.03 16.20 18.24
CA ILE A 54 0.71 15.67 17.81
C ILE A 54 -0.32 15.84 18.92
N GLN A 55 -1.44 16.50 18.60
CA GLN A 55 -2.63 16.52 19.46
C GLN A 55 -3.65 15.46 19.01
N PHE A 56 -4.39 14.90 19.96
CA PHE A 56 -5.43 13.88 19.70
C PHE A 56 -6.85 14.41 19.96
N ASN A 57 -6.96 15.71 20.20
CA ASN A 57 -8.23 16.41 20.38
C ASN A 57 -8.41 17.40 19.22
N SER A 58 -9.60 17.46 18.64
CA SER A 58 -9.94 18.38 17.54
C SER A 58 -10.31 19.79 18.01
N ASP A 59 -10.06 20.15 19.27
CA ASP A 59 -10.31 21.49 19.81
C ASP A 59 -9.23 22.48 19.33
N PRO A 60 -9.59 23.55 18.59
CA PRO A 60 -8.65 24.56 18.13
C PRO A 60 -7.90 25.29 19.27
N SER A 61 -8.45 25.36 20.50
CA SER A 61 -7.78 25.96 21.63
C SER A 61 -6.55 25.21 22.12
N GLN A 62 -6.39 23.95 21.69
CA GLN A 62 -5.26 23.09 22.04
C GLN A 62 -4.11 23.15 21.02
N ILE A 63 -4.26 23.94 19.94
CA ILE A 63 -3.19 24.11 18.95
C ILE A 63 -2.04 24.87 19.63
N ASP A 64 -0.82 24.31 19.53
CA ASP A 64 0.37 25.00 20.03
C ASP A 64 0.56 26.35 19.30
N GLY A 65 0.90 27.39 20.07
CA GLY A 65 1.10 28.75 19.56
C GLY A 65 2.09 28.87 18.40
N LEU A 66 3.01 27.93 18.26
CA LEU A 66 3.95 27.85 17.14
C LEU A 66 3.24 27.73 15.77
N PHE A 67 2.06 27.10 15.72
CA PHE A 67 1.31 26.85 14.48
C PHE A 67 0.24 27.92 14.20
N MET A 68 0.14 28.97 14.97
CA MET A 68 -0.96 29.94 14.94
C MET A 68 -0.70 31.16 14.04
N ASP A 69 0.44 31.24 13.36
CA ASP A 69 0.75 32.33 12.43
C ASP A 69 0.31 31.95 10.98
N PRO A 70 -0.77 32.55 10.44
CA PRO A 70 -1.29 32.21 9.11
C PRO A 70 -0.33 32.57 7.96
N LEU A 71 0.63 33.48 8.18
CA LEU A 71 1.61 33.86 7.16
C LEU A 71 2.79 32.89 7.06
N LYS A 72 3.00 32.05 8.09
CA LYS A 72 4.16 31.13 8.16
C LYS A 72 3.77 29.67 8.14
N THR A 73 2.51 29.36 8.41
CA THR A 73 2.02 27.98 8.58
C THR A 73 1.24 27.52 7.36
N LEU A 74 1.70 26.41 6.76
CA LEU A 74 0.93 25.64 5.79
C LEU A 74 0.15 24.55 6.53
N VAL A 75 -1.14 24.46 6.28
CA VAL A 75 -1.99 23.39 6.79
C VAL A 75 -2.23 22.35 5.69
N VAL A 76 -1.98 21.08 6.02
CA VAL A 76 -2.15 19.96 5.10
C VAL A 76 -3.23 19.03 5.65
N TYR A 77 -4.21 18.67 4.82
CA TYR A 77 -5.27 17.75 5.22
C TYR A 77 -5.49 16.61 4.23
N THR A 78 -6.13 15.55 4.68
CA THR A 78 -6.54 14.40 3.87
C THR A 78 -8.06 14.38 3.65
N PRO A 79 -8.57 13.88 2.51
CA PRO A 79 -10.01 13.70 2.27
C PRO A 79 -10.73 12.83 3.31
N ALA A 80 -9.99 12.00 4.05
CA ALA A 80 -10.54 11.21 5.15
C ALA A 80 -11.03 12.06 6.35
N VAL A 81 -10.61 13.33 6.43
CA VAL A 81 -11.07 14.28 7.45
C VAL A 81 -12.34 14.96 6.95
N SER A 82 -13.40 14.88 7.76
CA SER A 82 -14.69 15.53 7.43
C SER A 82 -14.53 17.05 7.30
N ASP A 83 -15.23 17.67 6.36
CA ASP A 83 -15.30 19.12 6.22
C ASP A 83 -15.87 19.82 7.47
N THR A 84 -16.59 19.10 8.33
CA THR A 84 -17.09 19.59 9.62
C THR A 84 -16.06 19.49 10.74
N ASN A 85 -14.82 19.05 10.46
CA ASN A 85 -13.78 18.96 11.48
C ASN A 85 -13.47 20.36 12.05
N PRO A 86 -13.50 20.55 13.38
CA PRO A 86 -13.30 21.87 14.01
C PRO A 86 -11.96 22.52 13.66
N LEU A 87 -10.87 21.74 13.57
CA LEU A 87 -9.55 22.27 13.22
C LEU A 87 -9.50 22.74 11.77
N LEU A 88 -10.05 21.92 10.84
CA LEU A 88 -10.08 22.29 9.42
C LEU A 88 -10.90 23.56 9.20
N SER A 89 -12.06 23.67 9.86
CA SER A 89 -12.90 24.86 9.83
C SER A 89 -12.20 26.07 10.43
N TYR A 90 -11.51 25.89 11.55
CA TYR A 90 -10.74 26.95 12.21
C TYR A 90 -9.65 27.53 11.29
N PHE A 91 -8.83 26.67 10.68
CA PHE A 91 -7.75 27.13 9.82
C PHE A 91 -8.28 27.81 8.54
N LYS A 92 -9.33 27.26 7.91
CA LYS A 92 -10.00 27.89 6.77
C LYS A 92 -10.57 29.29 7.12
N PHE A 93 -11.23 29.40 8.28
CA PHE A 93 -11.85 30.67 8.72
C PHE A 93 -10.81 31.76 9.05
N ASN A 94 -9.66 31.37 9.61
CA ASN A 94 -8.59 32.30 9.98
C ASN A 94 -7.57 32.55 8.87
N ASN A 95 -7.93 32.28 7.59
CA ASN A 95 -7.15 32.60 6.40
C ASN A 95 -5.77 31.92 6.35
N PHE A 96 -5.61 30.73 6.95
CA PHE A 96 -4.41 29.93 6.73
C PHE A 96 -4.39 29.38 5.31
N GLN A 97 -3.20 29.13 4.81
CA GLN A 97 -3.04 28.39 3.59
C GLN A 97 -3.33 26.91 3.87
N VAL A 98 -4.40 26.37 3.29
CA VAL A 98 -4.87 24.99 3.53
C VAL A 98 -4.85 24.24 2.20
N LEU A 99 -4.07 23.15 2.11
CA LEU A 99 -3.93 22.33 0.91
C LEU A 99 -4.24 20.86 1.21
N LYS A 100 -4.74 20.16 0.20
CA LYS A 100 -4.86 18.69 0.25
C LYS A 100 -3.47 18.03 0.22
N ARG A 101 -3.34 16.85 0.83
CA ARG A 101 -2.14 16.01 0.78
C ARG A 101 -1.62 15.82 -0.64
N SER A 102 -2.50 15.54 -1.59
CA SER A 102 -2.15 15.31 -3.00
C SER A 102 -1.56 16.55 -3.66
N GLU A 103 -2.09 17.74 -3.38
CA GLU A 103 -1.57 19.02 -3.91
C GLU A 103 -0.15 19.26 -3.39
N VAL A 104 0.07 19.03 -2.08
CA VAL A 104 1.40 19.18 -1.47
C VAL A 104 2.39 18.17 -2.04
N LEU A 105 1.98 16.91 -2.24
CA LEU A 105 2.82 15.89 -2.87
C LEU A 105 3.20 16.28 -4.31
N GLY A 106 2.24 16.79 -5.09
CA GLY A 106 2.49 17.33 -6.43
C GLY A 106 3.55 18.42 -6.43
N ILE A 107 3.44 19.41 -5.51
CA ILE A 107 4.44 20.49 -5.39
C ILE A 107 5.81 19.97 -4.96
N VAL A 108 5.86 19.03 -4.01
CA VAL A 108 7.13 18.42 -3.53
C VAL A 108 7.85 17.72 -4.67
N THR A 109 7.13 17.02 -5.54
CA THR A 109 7.69 16.21 -6.63
C THR A 109 7.95 16.99 -7.92
N GLU A 110 7.41 18.21 -8.08
CA GLU A 110 7.49 19.01 -9.29
C GLU A 110 8.93 19.25 -9.77
N ASN A 111 9.85 19.48 -8.83
CA ASN A 111 11.24 19.80 -9.13
C ASN A 111 12.20 18.59 -9.02
N THR A 112 11.65 17.39 -9.00
CA THR A 112 12.41 16.13 -8.99
C THR A 112 12.17 15.36 -10.27
N ARG A 113 12.98 14.35 -10.54
CA ARG A 113 12.62 13.31 -11.51
C ARG A 113 11.61 12.39 -10.88
N CYS A 114 10.32 12.61 -11.17
CA CYS A 114 9.21 11.93 -10.51
C CYS A 114 8.89 10.59 -11.19
N LEU A 115 8.93 9.51 -10.42
CA LEU A 115 8.53 8.16 -10.80
C LEU A 115 7.25 7.80 -10.03
N ALA A 116 6.13 7.67 -10.74
CA ALA A 116 4.82 7.46 -10.15
C ALA A 116 4.28 6.05 -10.44
N VAL A 117 3.75 5.38 -9.42
CA VAL A 117 3.15 4.05 -9.54
C VAL A 117 1.66 4.14 -9.28
N ALA A 118 0.86 3.95 -10.32
CA ALA A 118 -0.60 3.95 -10.31
C ALA A 118 -1.16 2.54 -10.57
N GLY A 119 -2.47 2.39 -10.38
CA GLY A 119 -3.25 1.17 -10.63
C GLY A 119 -4.07 0.77 -9.42
N THR A 120 -5.14 0.03 -9.61
CA THR A 120 -6.03 -0.38 -8.53
C THR A 120 -5.35 -1.32 -7.53
N HIS A 121 -4.43 -2.18 -7.99
CA HIS A 121 -3.66 -3.13 -7.17
C HIS A 121 -2.16 -3.01 -7.42
N GLY A 122 -1.34 -3.39 -6.44
CA GLY A 122 0.11 -3.47 -6.56
C GLY A 122 0.89 -2.17 -6.36
N LYS A 123 0.24 -1.02 -6.23
CA LYS A 123 0.88 0.30 -6.06
C LYS A 123 1.96 0.33 -4.98
N THR A 124 1.59 -0.03 -3.75
CA THR A 124 2.47 0.01 -2.58
C THR A 124 3.67 -0.92 -2.73
N THR A 125 3.44 -2.14 -3.19
CA THR A 125 4.52 -3.11 -3.39
C THR A 125 5.48 -2.64 -4.48
N THR A 126 4.96 -2.22 -5.64
CA THR A 126 5.78 -1.75 -6.76
C THR A 126 6.57 -0.49 -6.40
N SER A 127 5.94 0.52 -5.79
CA SER A 127 6.64 1.74 -5.37
C SER A 127 7.71 1.46 -4.32
N SER A 128 7.46 0.53 -3.39
CA SER A 128 8.44 0.12 -2.38
C SER A 128 9.62 -0.63 -3.00
N ILE A 129 9.38 -1.56 -3.95
CA ILE A 129 10.45 -2.25 -4.68
C ILE A 129 11.28 -1.22 -5.46
N LEU A 130 10.63 -0.35 -6.24
CA LEU A 130 11.32 0.67 -7.04
C LEU A 130 12.18 1.59 -6.17
N ALA A 131 11.63 2.07 -5.05
CA ALA A 131 12.36 2.89 -4.10
C ALA A 131 13.60 2.16 -3.54
N HIS A 132 13.46 0.87 -3.21
CA HIS A 132 14.55 0.04 -2.73
C HIS A 132 15.62 -0.17 -3.80
N LEU A 133 15.23 -0.48 -5.05
CA LEU A 133 16.16 -0.64 -6.17
C LEU A 133 16.99 0.62 -6.38
N LEU A 134 16.34 1.78 -6.48
CA LEU A 134 17.03 3.06 -6.68
C LEU A 134 17.95 3.41 -5.49
N TYR A 135 17.45 3.19 -4.25
CA TYR A 135 18.25 3.44 -3.05
C TYR A 135 19.53 2.59 -3.02
N GLN A 136 19.41 1.28 -3.32
CA GLN A 136 20.55 0.35 -3.33
C GLN A 136 21.49 0.60 -4.53
N CYS A 137 20.97 1.12 -5.64
CA CYS A 137 21.78 1.59 -6.77
C CYS A 137 22.44 2.95 -6.52
N ASN A 138 22.40 3.48 -5.30
CA ASN A 138 22.99 4.74 -4.87
C ASN A 138 22.38 6.00 -5.50
N GLU A 139 21.15 5.90 -6.03
CA GLU A 139 20.42 7.06 -6.52
C GLU A 139 19.99 7.97 -5.37
N LYS A 140 19.94 9.28 -5.63
CA LYS A 140 19.51 10.29 -4.63
C LYS A 140 17.98 10.37 -4.56
N VAL A 141 17.38 9.30 -4.09
CA VAL A 141 15.93 9.09 -4.06
C VAL A 141 15.29 9.56 -2.77
N THR A 142 14.10 10.15 -2.89
CA THR A 142 13.11 10.34 -1.84
C THR A 142 11.85 9.57 -2.23
N ALA A 143 11.36 8.67 -1.38
CA ALA A 143 10.20 7.86 -1.69
C ALA A 143 9.09 7.99 -0.63
N PHE A 144 7.86 8.12 -1.12
CA PHE A 144 6.62 8.18 -0.34
C PHE A 144 5.83 6.89 -0.62
N VAL A 145 5.89 5.95 0.31
CA VAL A 145 5.33 4.59 0.14
C VAL A 145 4.05 4.46 0.93
N GLY A 146 3.05 3.79 0.35
CA GLY A 146 1.75 3.56 0.97
C GLY A 146 1.73 2.53 2.10
N GLY A 147 2.89 2.09 2.60
CA GLY A 147 3.05 1.17 3.71
C GLY A 147 4.44 1.23 4.33
N VAL A 148 4.64 0.62 5.48
CA VAL A 148 5.94 0.59 6.17
C VAL A 148 6.82 -0.48 5.53
N SER A 149 7.94 -0.06 4.92
CA SER A 149 8.93 -0.97 4.34
C SER A 149 9.66 -1.75 5.42
N GLU A 150 9.78 -3.06 5.24
CA GLU A 150 10.54 -3.93 6.14
C GLU A 150 12.05 -3.67 6.11
N ASN A 151 12.59 -3.21 4.98
CA ASN A 151 14.00 -2.86 4.87
C ASN A 151 14.36 -1.59 5.66
N TYR A 152 13.45 -0.62 5.74
CA TYR A 152 13.73 0.71 6.28
C TYR A 152 12.94 1.03 7.54
N GLN A 153 12.00 0.18 7.94
CA GLN A 153 11.08 0.40 9.08
C GLN A 153 10.36 1.76 9.00
N SER A 154 10.05 2.20 7.78
CA SER A 154 9.46 3.49 7.48
C SER A 154 8.63 3.44 6.18
N ASN A 155 7.66 4.32 6.09
CA ASN A 155 6.91 4.62 4.86
C ASN A 155 7.49 5.82 4.09
N PHE A 156 8.60 6.36 4.58
CA PHE A 156 9.39 7.41 3.97
C PHE A 156 10.85 6.94 3.88
N ILE A 157 11.40 6.95 2.66
CA ILE A 157 12.76 6.47 2.38
C ILE A 157 13.51 7.61 1.70
N GLN A 158 14.63 8.04 2.27
CA GLN A 158 15.39 9.15 1.72
C GLN A 158 16.88 8.85 1.67
N ARG A 159 17.50 9.12 0.52
CA ARG A 159 18.94 9.14 0.29
C ARG A 159 19.42 10.45 -0.36
N GLY A 160 18.48 11.24 -0.87
CA GLY A 160 18.69 12.53 -1.52
C GLY A 160 17.39 13.03 -2.12
N THR A 161 17.42 14.12 -2.87
CA THR A 161 16.22 14.86 -3.32
C THR A 161 16.19 15.06 -4.85
N GLU A 162 16.95 14.31 -5.62
CA GLU A 162 16.99 14.44 -7.08
C GLU A 162 15.87 13.63 -7.76
N VAL A 163 15.50 12.50 -7.15
CA VAL A 163 14.47 11.58 -7.65
C VAL A 163 13.38 11.42 -6.61
N SER A 164 12.13 11.43 -7.02
CA SER A 164 11.00 11.05 -6.18
C SER A 164 10.33 9.77 -6.68
N VAL A 165 10.03 8.84 -5.77
CA VAL A 165 9.14 7.70 -6.03
C VAL A 165 7.88 7.91 -5.24
N VAL A 166 6.73 7.87 -5.92
CA VAL A 166 5.43 8.14 -5.30
C VAL A 166 4.42 7.05 -5.66
N GLU A 167 3.62 6.68 -4.67
CA GLU A 167 2.39 5.96 -4.91
C GLU A 167 1.33 6.94 -5.42
N ALA A 168 0.90 6.74 -6.66
CA ALA A 168 -0.07 7.57 -7.37
C ALA A 168 -1.47 7.00 -7.13
N ASP A 169 -2.13 7.52 -6.10
CA ASP A 169 -3.42 7.03 -5.61
C ASP A 169 -4.55 7.59 -6.47
N GLU A 170 -5.36 6.71 -7.07
CA GLU A 170 -6.54 7.06 -7.86
C GLU A 170 -7.69 7.57 -6.99
N TYR A 171 -7.72 7.22 -5.69
CA TYR A 171 -8.76 7.69 -4.80
C TYR A 171 -8.85 9.22 -4.79
N ASP A 172 -10.07 9.77 -4.89
CA ASP A 172 -10.34 11.21 -5.00
C ASP A 172 -9.58 11.88 -6.19
N ARG A 173 -9.22 11.11 -7.23
CA ARG A 173 -8.41 11.56 -8.39
C ARG A 173 -7.09 12.23 -7.98
N SER A 174 -6.57 11.85 -6.83
CA SER A 174 -5.38 12.47 -6.21
C SER A 174 -4.14 12.42 -7.10
N PHE A 175 -3.98 11.36 -7.90
CA PHE A 175 -2.81 11.19 -8.79
C PHE A 175 -2.75 12.21 -9.94
N LEU A 176 -3.87 12.89 -10.27
CA LEU A 176 -3.89 13.93 -11.30
C LEU A 176 -3.14 15.21 -10.90
N THR A 177 -2.75 15.35 -9.65
CA THR A 177 -1.89 16.45 -9.19
C THR A 177 -0.41 16.24 -9.52
N LEU A 178 -0.03 15.03 -9.97
CA LEU A 178 1.35 14.68 -10.31
C LEU A 178 1.67 15.03 -11.77
N SER A 179 2.96 15.26 -12.05
CA SER A 179 3.52 15.41 -13.40
C SER A 179 4.77 14.52 -13.52
N PRO A 180 4.59 13.20 -13.70
CA PRO A 180 5.69 12.26 -13.62
C PRO A 180 6.60 12.27 -14.86
N ASP A 181 7.89 11.98 -14.65
CA ASP A 181 8.82 11.64 -15.72
C ASP A 181 8.62 10.19 -16.16
N PHE A 182 8.40 9.27 -15.21
CA PHE A 182 8.00 7.91 -15.47
C PHE A 182 6.73 7.59 -14.72
N ALA A 183 5.79 6.94 -15.37
CA ALA A 183 4.60 6.42 -14.72
C ALA A 183 4.43 4.93 -15.00
N CYS A 184 3.84 4.22 -14.04
CA CYS A 184 3.43 2.84 -14.21
C CYS A 184 1.93 2.71 -13.93
N ILE A 185 1.22 1.91 -14.75
CA ILE A 185 -0.15 1.46 -14.48
C ILE A 185 -0.13 -0.06 -14.33
N THR A 186 -0.40 -0.53 -13.10
CA THR A 186 -0.29 -1.95 -12.75
C THR A 186 -1.56 -2.73 -13.04
N SER A 187 -2.72 -2.12 -12.85
CA SER A 187 -4.04 -2.72 -13.06
C SER A 187 -5.12 -1.64 -13.11
N MET A 188 -6.30 -2.00 -13.63
CA MET A 188 -7.48 -1.12 -13.71
C MET A 188 -8.75 -1.90 -13.37
N ASP A 189 -8.68 -2.75 -12.35
CA ASP A 189 -9.88 -3.48 -11.90
C ASP A 189 -10.89 -2.48 -11.30
N ALA A 190 -12.17 -2.77 -11.43
CA ALA A 190 -13.23 -1.93 -10.86
C ALA A 190 -13.09 -1.86 -9.32
N ASP A 191 -12.63 -0.75 -8.81
CA ASP A 191 -12.61 -0.40 -7.38
C ASP A 191 -13.05 1.06 -7.20
N HIS A 192 -13.37 1.45 -5.99
CA HIS A 192 -13.80 2.82 -5.67
C HIS A 192 -14.98 3.33 -6.51
N LEU A 193 -15.93 2.44 -6.86
CA LEU A 193 -17.13 2.81 -7.64
C LEU A 193 -18.03 3.82 -6.93
N ASP A 194 -17.88 3.97 -5.62
CA ASP A 194 -18.49 5.04 -4.82
C ASP A 194 -17.99 6.44 -5.22
N ILE A 195 -16.79 6.54 -5.76
CA ILE A 195 -16.15 7.79 -6.23
C ILE A 195 -16.35 7.98 -7.74
N TYR A 196 -16.15 6.91 -8.52
CA TYR A 196 -16.13 6.97 -9.97
C TYR A 196 -17.52 6.80 -10.62
N GLY A 197 -18.44 6.10 -9.94
CA GLY A 197 -19.77 5.82 -10.46
C GLY A 197 -19.80 4.72 -11.53
N SER A 198 -18.80 4.62 -12.39
CA SER A 198 -18.69 3.58 -13.43
C SER A 198 -17.24 3.16 -13.67
N GLU A 199 -17.07 1.98 -14.28
CA GLU A 199 -15.76 1.48 -14.73
C GLU A 199 -15.18 2.39 -15.86
N ASP A 200 -16.02 2.87 -16.75
CA ASP A 200 -15.61 3.78 -17.84
C ASP A 200 -15.02 5.09 -17.31
N ASP A 201 -15.59 5.66 -16.24
CA ASP A 201 -15.07 6.86 -15.59
C ASP A 201 -13.70 6.61 -14.92
N LEU A 202 -13.51 5.41 -14.36
CA LEU A 202 -12.22 5.00 -13.82
C LEU A 202 -11.17 4.90 -14.93
N VAL A 203 -11.49 4.23 -16.04
CA VAL A 203 -10.61 4.11 -17.22
C VAL A 203 -10.24 5.48 -17.77
N ALA A 204 -11.23 6.36 -18.00
CA ALA A 204 -10.99 7.72 -18.47
C ALA A 204 -10.06 8.53 -17.54
N THR A 205 -10.15 8.30 -16.23
CA THR A 205 -9.28 8.97 -15.26
C THR A 205 -7.83 8.45 -15.33
N PHE A 206 -7.62 7.15 -15.58
CA PHE A 206 -6.28 6.63 -15.85
C PHE A 206 -5.70 7.16 -17.18
N GLU A 207 -6.54 7.35 -18.20
CA GLU A 207 -6.13 8.01 -19.45
C GLU A 207 -5.70 9.46 -19.20
N GLU A 208 -6.46 10.20 -18.38
CA GLU A 208 -6.06 11.56 -17.98
C GLU A 208 -4.74 11.56 -17.21
N PHE A 209 -4.51 10.60 -16.30
CA PHE A 209 -3.24 10.45 -15.61
C PHE A 209 -2.08 10.15 -16.57
N ALA A 210 -2.27 9.27 -17.55
CA ALA A 210 -1.26 8.99 -18.56
C ALA A 210 -0.86 10.26 -19.36
N GLN A 211 -1.81 11.17 -19.59
CA GLN A 211 -1.55 12.47 -20.23
C GLN A 211 -0.77 13.47 -19.35
N LYS A 212 -0.68 13.22 -18.01
CA LYS A 212 0.16 14.04 -17.10
C LYS A 212 1.65 13.71 -17.18
N ILE A 213 2.02 12.62 -17.85
CA ILE A 213 3.43 12.28 -18.08
C ILE A 213 4.09 13.38 -18.91
N LYS A 214 5.26 13.84 -18.47
CA LYS A 214 6.02 14.88 -19.19
C LYS A 214 6.33 14.44 -20.62
N PRO A 215 6.51 15.36 -21.58
CA PRO A 215 6.71 15.02 -23.00
C PRO A 215 7.86 14.05 -23.31
N SER A 216 8.91 14.04 -22.49
CA SER A 216 10.04 13.11 -22.58
C SER A 216 9.92 11.91 -21.63
N GLY A 217 8.79 11.79 -20.96
CA GLY A 217 8.55 10.75 -19.97
C GLY A 217 8.16 9.40 -20.59
N LYS A 218 8.05 8.38 -19.75
CA LYS A 218 7.75 7.00 -20.16
C LYS A 218 6.57 6.46 -19.37
N LEU A 219 5.64 5.79 -20.06
CA LEU A 219 4.59 4.99 -19.46
C LEU A 219 5.00 3.53 -19.47
N PHE A 220 4.86 2.85 -18.32
CA PHE A 220 4.99 1.41 -18.19
C PHE A 220 3.60 0.83 -17.94
N THR A 221 3.23 -0.17 -18.68
CA THR A 221 1.88 -0.74 -18.62
C THR A 221 1.94 -2.26 -18.58
N ARG A 222 1.10 -2.87 -17.77
CA ARG A 222 0.96 -4.32 -17.78
C ARG A 222 0.41 -4.75 -19.13
N LYS A 223 0.94 -5.84 -19.69
CA LYS A 223 0.45 -6.45 -20.94
C LYS A 223 -1.05 -6.69 -20.86
N GLY A 224 -1.77 -6.24 -21.89
CA GLY A 224 -3.24 -6.37 -22.00
C GLY A 224 -4.03 -5.17 -21.48
N LEU A 225 -3.42 -4.18 -20.83
CA LEU A 225 -4.07 -2.90 -20.55
C LEU A 225 -4.12 -2.01 -21.81
N PRO A 226 -5.16 -1.16 -21.96
CA PRO A 226 -5.41 -0.39 -23.18
C PRO A 226 -4.56 0.90 -23.25
N PHE A 227 -3.25 0.80 -22.99
CA PHE A 227 -2.31 1.92 -23.06
C PHE A 227 -1.13 1.63 -23.95
N ASP A 228 -0.75 2.64 -24.74
CA ASP A 228 0.51 2.63 -25.47
C ASP A 228 1.66 2.98 -24.52
N GLY A 229 2.62 2.07 -24.35
CA GLY A 229 3.74 2.26 -23.43
C GLY A 229 4.69 1.06 -23.44
N ILE A 230 5.70 1.11 -22.59
CA ILE A 230 6.62 0.00 -22.35
C ILE A 230 5.85 -1.09 -21.61
N THR A 231 5.70 -2.23 -22.24
CA THR A 231 4.92 -3.35 -21.70
C THR A 231 5.75 -4.23 -20.77
N TYR A 232 5.08 -4.77 -19.74
CA TYR A 232 5.69 -5.79 -18.90
C TYR A 232 4.74 -6.95 -18.61
N ALA A 233 5.31 -8.14 -18.39
CA ALA A 233 4.56 -9.37 -18.15
C ALA A 233 5.35 -10.41 -17.35
N VAL A 234 4.67 -11.49 -17.01
CA VAL A 234 5.24 -12.70 -16.40
C VAL A 234 4.86 -13.89 -17.29
N ASN A 235 5.84 -14.60 -17.82
CA ASN A 235 5.66 -15.73 -18.77
C ASN A 235 4.86 -15.37 -20.03
N GLU A 236 4.86 -14.12 -20.44
CA GLU A 236 4.23 -13.66 -21.68
C GLU A 236 5.19 -12.74 -22.43
N ASP A 237 5.02 -12.63 -23.76
CA ASP A 237 5.82 -11.74 -24.59
C ASP A 237 5.49 -10.26 -24.29
N ALA A 238 6.49 -9.50 -23.85
CA ALA A 238 6.42 -8.08 -23.52
C ALA A 238 7.82 -7.45 -23.62
N ASP A 239 7.92 -6.11 -23.58
CA ASP A 239 9.22 -5.43 -23.58
C ASP A 239 10.08 -5.84 -22.37
N TYR A 240 9.44 -6.04 -21.22
CA TYR A 240 10.06 -6.59 -20.02
C TYR A 240 9.28 -7.81 -19.56
N SER A 241 9.88 -8.99 -19.62
CA SER A 241 9.19 -10.24 -19.25
C SER A 241 10.01 -11.08 -18.28
N ALA A 242 9.41 -11.50 -17.17
CA ALA A 242 9.99 -12.54 -16.34
C ALA A 242 9.83 -13.89 -17.02
N VAL A 243 10.95 -14.59 -17.21
CA VAL A 243 11.05 -15.91 -17.86
C VAL A 243 11.89 -16.87 -17.02
N ASN A 244 11.91 -18.14 -17.35
CA ASN A 244 12.71 -19.16 -16.66
C ASN A 244 12.48 -19.23 -15.14
N ILE A 245 11.22 -19.00 -14.74
CA ILE A 245 10.84 -18.86 -13.33
C ILE A 245 10.89 -20.20 -12.61
N GLN A 246 11.61 -20.24 -11.50
CA GLN A 246 11.73 -21.38 -10.60
C GLN A 246 11.49 -20.92 -9.14
N ILE A 247 11.03 -21.84 -8.28
CA ILE A 247 10.94 -21.62 -6.85
C ILE A 247 12.01 -22.49 -6.18
N VAL A 248 13.01 -21.84 -5.58
CA VAL A 248 14.11 -22.49 -4.89
C VAL A 248 14.16 -21.96 -3.47
N ASP A 249 14.09 -22.85 -2.47
CA ASP A 249 14.10 -22.52 -1.04
C ASP A 249 13.05 -21.45 -0.65
N GLY A 250 11.87 -21.48 -1.31
CA GLY A 250 10.77 -20.55 -1.05
C GLY A 250 11.00 -19.13 -1.57
N MET A 251 11.89 -18.96 -2.54
CA MET A 251 12.16 -17.72 -3.27
C MET A 251 12.01 -17.95 -4.77
N TYR A 252 11.63 -16.92 -5.51
CA TYR A 252 11.71 -16.94 -6.97
C TYR A 252 13.17 -16.75 -7.43
N VAL A 253 13.59 -17.61 -8.33
CA VAL A 253 14.80 -17.48 -9.16
C VAL A 253 14.33 -17.40 -10.59
N PHE A 254 14.67 -16.32 -11.30
CA PHE A 254 14.13 -16.05 -12.62
C PHE A 254 15.06 -15.15 -13.45
N ASP A 255 14.78 -15.06 -14.73
CA ASP A 255 15.43 -14.12 -15.63
C ASP A 255 14.44 -13.04 -16.06
N VAL A 256 14.92 -11.86 -16.44
CA VAL A 256 14.09 -10.82 -17.08
C VAL A 256 14.62 -10.54 -18.49
N GLN A 257 13.80 -10.87 -19.49
CA GLN A 257 14.03 -10.41 -20.86
C GLN A 257 13.75 -8.92 -20.92
N THR A 258 14.68 -8.13 -21.38
CA THR A 258 14.54 -6.69 -21.66
C THR A 258 14.63 -6.46 -23.18
N PRO A 259 14.33 -5.26 -23.69
CA PRO A 259 14.50 -4.94 -25.11
C PRO A 259 15.92 -5.14 -25.65
N SER A 260 16.94 -5.13 -24.78
CA SER A 260 18.34 -5.15 -25.21
C SER A 260 19.11 -6.39 -24.74
N VAL A 261 18.82 -6.90 -23.54
CA VAL A 261 19.60 -7.98 -22.91
C VAL A 261 18.70 -8.88 -22.06
N LEU A 262 19.16 -10.09 -21.78
CA LEU A 262 18.58 -10.96 -20.76
C LEU A 262 19.31 -10.72 -19.42
N ILE A 263 18.59 -10.28 -18.40
CA ILE A 263 19.11 -10.18 -17.03
C ILE A 263 18.86 -11.52 -16.35
N GLU A 264 19.91 -12.29 -16.16
CA GLU A 264 19.82 -13.66 -15.65
C GLU A 264 19.96 -13.76 -14.13
N ASN A 265 19.39 -14.81 -13.55
CA ASN A 265 19.58 -15.22 -12.15
C ASN A 265 19.21 -14.12 -11.12
N LEU A 266 18.02 -13.57 -11.26
CA LEU A 266 17.40 -12.67 -10.31
C LEU A 266 16.77 -13.46 -9.17
N HIS A 267 16.92 -12.99 -7.94
CA HIS A 267 16.34 -13.59 -6.74
C HIS A 267 15.32 -12.65 -6.13
N PHE A 268 14.14 -13.17 -5.78
CA PHE A 268 13.07 -12.39 -5.17
C PHE A 268 12.30 -13.20 -4.12
N SER A 269 12.18 -12.65 -2.92
CA SER A 269 11.69 -13.38 -1.75
C SER A 269 10.19 -13.31 -1.51
N LEU A 270 9.45 -12.37 -2.17
CA LEU A 270 8.02 -12.28 -1.97
C LEU A 270 7.27 -13.28 -2.85
N PRO A 271 6.40 -14.11 -2.26
CA PRO A 271 5.61 -15.09 -3.00
C PRO A 271 4.51 -14.47 -3.85
N GLY A 272 4.08 -15.21 -4.87
CA GLY A 272 2.94 -14.92 -5.72
C GLY A 272 3.31 -14.23 -7.03
N ALA A 273 2.72 -14.70 -8.13
CA ALA A 273 2.94 -14.17 -9.47
C ALA A 273 2.64 -12.66 -9.58
N HIS A 274 1.68 -12.15 -8.78
CA HIS A 274 1.39 -10.73 -8.72
C HIS A 274 2.56 -9.91 -8.14
N ASN A 275 3.26 -10.42 -7.10
CA ASN A 275 4.44 -9.77 -6.55
C ASN A 275 5.62 -9.85 -7.52
N LEU A 276 5.76 -10.95 -8.25
CA LEU A 276 6.74 -11.05 -9.32
C LEU A 276 6.47 -10.03 -10.44
N SER A 277 5.20 -9.85 -10.84
CA SER A 277 4.79 -8.82 -11.79
C SER A 277 5.14 -7.40 -11.31
N ASN A 278 4.90 -7.11 -10.03
CA ASN A 278 5.30 -5.85 -9.40
C ASN A 278 6.83 -5.65 -9.42
N ALA A 279 7.60 -6.72 -9.20
CA ALA A 279 9.07 -6.68 -9.29
C ALA A 279 9.56 -6.43 -10.72
N VAL A 280 8.94 -7.05 -11.72
CA VAL A 280 9.30 -6.86 -13.14
C VAL A 280 9.14 -5.40 -13.56
N VAL A 281 8.00 -4.76 -13.25
CA VAL A 281 7.81 -3.36 -13.63
C VAL A 281 8.71 -2.42 -12.83
N ALA A 282 8.97 -2.68 -11.56
CA ALA A 282 9.92 -1.89 -10.78
C ALA A 282 11.35 -2.02 -11.35
N LEU A 283 11.76 -3.23 -11.78
CA LEU A 283 13.02 -3.46 -12.50
C LEU A 283 13.04 -2.71 -13.83
N ALA A 284 11.96 -2.81 -14.63
CA ALA A 284 11.88 -2.11 -15.92
C ALA A 284 12.06 -0.60 -15.74
N MET A 285 11.36 0.01 -14.77
CA MET A 285 11.52 1.43 -14.46
C MET A 285 12.95 1.77 -14.01
N ALA A 286 13.58 0.93 -13.20
CA ALA A 286 14.95 1.15 -12.71
C ALA A 286 16.01 0.96 -13.81
N VAL A 287 15.83 0.01 -14.74
CA VAL A 287 16.67 -0.16 -15.95
C VAL A 287 16.56 1.07 -16.84
N GLU A 288 15.35 1.51 -17.16
CA GLU A 288 15.10 2.70 -17.98
C GLU A 288 15.56 4.01 -17.31
N PHE A 289 15.64 4.00 -15.97
CA PHE A 289 16.24 5.09 -15.20
C PHE A 289 17.76 5.14 -15.35
N GLY A 290 18.41 4.01 -15.57
CA GLY A 290 19.86 3.90 -15.78
C GLY A 290 20.61 3.10 -14.70
N CYS A 291 19.91 2.35 -13.84
CA CYS A 291 20.55 1.48 -12.86
C CYS A 291 21.31 0.32 -13.53
N SER A 292 22.46 -0.03 -13.01
CA SER A 292 23.26 -1.14 -13.53
C SER A 292 22.63 -2.51 -13.22
N GLU A 293 22.78 -3.48 -14.13
CA GLU A 293 22.32 -4.85 -13.94
C GLU A 293 22.81 -5.48 -12.64
N SER A 294 24.12 -5.35 -12.35
CA SER A 294 24.71 -5.90 -11.14
C SER A 294 24.15 -5.28 -9.86
N GLY A 295 23.88 -3.96 -9.87
CA GLY A 295 23.23 -3.26 -8.78
C GLY A 295 21.80 -3.74 -8.55
N LEU A 296 21.03 -3.93 -9.64
CA LEU A 296 19.64 -4.40 -9.59
C LEU A 296 19.53 -5.83 -9.03
N LYS A 297 20.44 -6.74 -9.43
CA LYS A 297 20.45 -8.13 -8.90
C LYS A 297 20.64 -8.14 -7.37
N ILE A 298 21.63 -7.38 -6.87
CA ILE A 298 21.90 -7.29 -5.42
C ILE A 298 20.72 -6.64 -4.70
N ALA A 299 20.19 -5.55 -5.25
CA ALA A 299 19.10 -4.81 -4.67
C ALA A 299 17.82 -5.68 -4.56
N LEU A 300 17.41 -6.35 -5.64
CA LEU A 300 16.21 -7.17 -5.64
C LEU A 300 16.31 -8.34 -4.65
N ALA A 301 17.45 -9.01 -4.58
CA ALA A 301 17.69 -10.10 -3.64
C ALA A 301 17.64 -9.66 -2.15
N SER A 302 17.90 -8.40 -1.87
CA SER A 302 17.87 -7.83 -0.50
C SER A 302 16.53 -7.24 -0.08
N TYR A 303 15.54 -7.21 -0.98
CA TYR A 303 14.21 -6.66 -0.70
C TYR A 303 13.42 -7.57 0.24
N LYS A 304 12.87 -7.00 1.32
CA LYS A 304 12.17 -7.76 2.39
C LYS A 304 10.66 -7.61 2.37
N GLY A 305 10.12 -6.62 1.62
CA GLY A 305 8.69 -6.38 1.54
C GLY A 305 8.20 -5.14 2.27
N VAL A 306 6.89 -5.04 2.34
CA VAL A 306 6.12 -4.02 3.07
C VAL A 306 5.28 -4.72 4.12
N GLN A 307 5.19 -4.17 5.31
CA GLN A 307 4.34 -4.71 6.37
C GLN A 307 2.92 -4.91 5.89
N ARG A 308 2.32 -6.03 6.29
CA ARG A 308 0.98 -6.43 5.89
C ARG A 308 0.79 -6.68 4.37
N ARG A 309 1.86 -7.01 3.66
CA ARG A 309 1.83 -7.47 2.27
C ARG A 309 2.55 -8.82 2.19
N PHE A 310 1.80 -9.89 2.41
CA PHE A 310 2.32 -11.26 2.54
C PHE A 310 3.45 -11.36 3.56
N THR A 311 3.25 -10.78 4.74
CA THR A 311 4.29 -10.71 5.77
C THR A 311 4.31 -11.99 6.60
N TYR A 312 5.44 -12.66 6.62
CA TYR A 312 5.65 -13.81 7.52
C TYR A 312 5.93 -13.32 8.95
N HIS A 313 5.07 -13.71 9.89
CA HIS A 313 5.26 -13.46 11.32
C HIS A 313 5.88 -14.66 12.04
N ILE A 314 5.50 -15.87 11.61
CA ILE A 314 6.11 -17.14 12.03
C ILE A 314 6.37 -17.95 10.76
N LYS A 315 7.59 -18.48 10.61
CA LYS A 315 7.96 -19.35 9.49
C LYS A 315 8.81 -20.50 10.03
N SER A 316 8.16 -21.59 10.40
CA SER A 316 8.80 -22.85 10.82
C SER A 316 8.34 -24.00 9.93
N GLU A 317 8.89 -25.20 10.11
CA GLU A 317 8.42 -26.40 9.42
C GLU A 317 7.01 -26.80 9.86
N GLU A 318 6.69 -26.57 11.14
CA GLU A 318 5.46 -27.01 11.78
C GLU A 318 4.33 -26.00 11.60
N PHE A 319 4.63 -24.67 11.69
CA PHE A 319 3.62 -23.64 11.67
C PHE A 319 4.09 -22.38 10.93
N ILE A 320 3.19 -21.83 10.13
CA ILE A 320 3.41 -20.63 9.31
C ILE A 320 2.27 -19.65 9.60
N PHE A 321 2.63 -18.45 10.03
CA PHE A 321 1.69 -17.34 10.19
C PHE A 321 2.03 -16.20 9.23
N ILE A 322 1.06 -15.84 8.38
CA ILE A 322 1.15 -14.78 7.38
C ILE A 322 0.08 -13.74 7.67
N ASP A 323 0.40 -12.46 7.47
CA ASP A 323 -0.57 -11.35 7.47
C ASP A 323 -0.56 -10.62 6.14
N ASP A 324 -1.76 -10.31 5.63
CA ASP A 324 -1.93 -9.56 4.39
C ASP A 324 -3.03 -8.50 4.50
N TYR A 325 -2.81 -7.39 3.84
CA TYR A 325 -3.73 -6.25 3.79
C TYR A 325 -4.88 -6.43 2.79
N ALA A 326 -4.90 -7.54 2.05
CA ALA A 326 -5.90 -7.84 1.04
C ALA A 326 -7.33 -7.59 1.56
N HIS A 327 -8.13 -6.90 0.78
CA HIS A 327 -9.48 -6.50 1.14
C HIS A 327 -10.43 -6.42 -0.06
N HIS A 328 -9.96 -6.88 -1.23
CA HIS A 328 -10.71 -7.06 -2.46
C HIS A 328 -10.65 -8.54 -2.89
N PRO A 329 -11.70 -9.12 -3.53
CA PRO A 329 -11.67 -10.52 -3.96
C PRO A 329 -10.46 -10.90 -4.82
N THR A 330 -10.04 -10.04 -5.74
CA THR A 330 -8.84 -10.24 -6.58
C THR A 330 -7.57 -10.39 -5.73
N GLU A 331 -7.43 -9.58 -4.68
CA GLU A 331 -6.29 -9.62 -3.76
C GLU A 331 -6.31 -10.90 -2.91
N ILE A 332 -7.49 -11.31 -2.40
CA ILE A 332 -7.65 -12.56 -1.64
C ILE A 332 -7.28 -13.77 -2.51
N ASN A 333 -7.70 -13.79 -3.77
CA ASN A 333 -7.32 -14.84 -4.72
C ASN A 333 -5.80 -14.87 -4.93
N ALA A 334 -5.16 -13.71 -5.06
CA ALA A 334 -3.71 -13.61 -5.21
C ALA A 334 -2.96 -14.14 -3.99
N VAL A 335 -3.43 -13.83 -2.77
CA VAL A 335 -2.87 -14.38 -1.52
C VAL A 335 -3.05 -15.88 -1.45
N HIS A 336 -4.26 -16.39 -1.75
CA HIS A 336 -4.52 -17.84 -1.78
C HIS A 336 -3.60 -18.55 -2.76
N GLN A 337 -3.47 -18.04 -4.00
CA GLN A 337 -2.59 -18.60 -5.01
C GLN A 337 -1.13 -18.62 -4.54
N ALA A 338 -0.62 -17.51 -4.00
CA ALA A 338 0.74 -17.42 -3.48
C ALA A 338 1.01 -18.45 -2.38
N VAL A 339 0.06 -18.66 -1.47
CA VAL A 339 0.17 -19.68 -0.43
C VAL A 339 0.17 -21.08 -1.02
N ARG A 340 -0.66 -21.38 -2.01
CA ARG A 340 -0.70 -22.68 -2.67
C ARG A 340 0.56 -22.96 -3.49
N GLU A 341 1.17 -21.95 -4.09
CA GLU A 341 2.47 -22.09 -4.76
C GLU A 341 3.58 -22.47 -3.78
N MET A 342 3.61 -21.85 -2.61
CA MET A 342 4.63 -22.12 -1.58
C MET A 342 4.37 -23.39 -0.77
N TYR A 343 3.11 -23.72 -0.52
CA TYR A 343 2.67 -24.79 0.38
C TYR A 343 1.57 -25.66 -0.24
N PRO A 344 1.81 -26.34 -1.37
CA PRO A 344 0.77 -26.99 -2.17
C PRO A 344 0.01 -28.09 -1.44
N SER A 345 0.64 -28.75 -0.47
CA SER A 345 0.05 -29.86 0.29
C SER A 345 -0.42 -29.54 1.71
N LYS A 346 -0.09 -28.33 2.21
CA LYS A 346 -0.46 -27.93 3.58
C LYS A 346 -1.90 -27.41 3.62
N LYS A 347 -2.63 -27.72 4.69
CA LYS A 347 -3.94 -27.10 4.95
C LYS A 347 -3.78 -25.66 5.38
N VAL A 348 -4.69 -24.81 4.93
CA VAL A 348 -4.63 -23.35 5.12
C VAL A 348 -5.90 -22.87 5.80
N ALA A 349 -5.75 -22.19 6.93
CA ALA A 349 -6.81 -21.46 7.60
C ALA A 349 -6.68 -19.96 7.36
N VAL A 350 -7.79 -19.29 7.08
CA VAL A 350 -7.84 -17.84 6.93
C VAL A 350 -8.77 -17.21 7.96
N VAL A 351 -8.33 -16.13 8.59
CA VAL A 351 -9.19 -15.18 9.31
C VAL A 351 -9.32 -13.94 8.47
N PHE A 352 -10.52 -13.64 8.01
CA PHE A 352 -10.79 -12.48 7.16
C PHE A 352 -11.67 -11.45 7.88
N GLN A 353 -11.25 -10.18 7.85
CA GLN A 353 -12.08 -9.06 8.26
C GLN A 353 -12.55 -8.28 7.03
N PRO A 354 -13.85 -8.35 6.68
CA PRO A 354 -14.38 -7.51 5.60
C PRO A 354 -14.22 -6.02 5.93
N HIS A 355 -13.94 -5.21 4.91
CA HIS A 355 -13.72 -3.78 5.06
C HIS A 355 -14.73 -3.00 4.21
N LEU A 356 -15.54 -2.13 4.85
CA LEU A 356 -16.67 -1.38 4.31
C LEU A 356 -17.92 -2.24 4.03
N PHE A 357 -19.07 -1.71 4.43
CA PHE A 357 -20.36 -2.33 4.15
C PHE A 357 -20.70 -2.29 2.66
N SER A 358 -20.43 -1.15 1.99
CA SER A 358 -20.65 -1.00 0.55
C SER A 358 -19.86 -2.02 -0.26
N ARG A 359 -18.57 -2.16 -0.01
CA ARG A 359 -17.73 -3.13 -0.72
C ARG A 359 -18.16 -4.57 -0.45
N THR A 360 -18.53 -4.90 0.79
CA THR A 360 -19.04 -6.24 1.10
C THR A 360 -20.31 -6.54 0.35
N ARG A 361 -21.25 -5.57 0.23
CA ARG A 361 -22.48 -5.70 -0.54
C ARG A 361 -22.20 -5.90 -2.03
N ASP A 362 -21.37 -5.03 -2.60
CA ASP A 362 -21.16 -4.95 -4.06
C ASP A 362 -20.37 -6.16 -4.60
N PHE A 363 -19.50 -6.75 -3.78
CA PHE A 363 -18.65 -7.89 -4.16
C PHE A 363 -18.97 -9.18 -3.39
N ILE A 364 -20.16 -9.32 -2.82
CA ILE A 364 -20.53 -10.43 -1.93
C ILE A 364 -20.26 -11.82 -2.51
N ASP A 365 -20.65 -12.07 -3.76
CA ASP A 365 -20.49 -13.37 -4.41
C ASP A 365 -19.01 -13.65 -4.78
N ALA A 366 -18.28 -12.62 -5.17
CA ALA A 366 -16.85 -12.71 -5.44
C ALA A 366 -16.04 -12.98 -4.14
N PHE A 367 -16.40 -12.31 -3.02
CA PHE A 367 -15.82 -12.62 -1.72
C PHE A 367 -16.08 -14.06 -1.30
N ALA A 368 -17.34 -14.50 -1.40
CA ALA A 368 -17.71 -15.87 -1.07
C ALA A 368 -16.93 -16.90 -1.88
N THR A 369 -16.77 -16.66 -3.19
CA THR A 369 -16.00 -17.52 -4.09
C THR A 369 -14.52 -17.56 -3.68
N SER A 370 -13.91 -16.41 -3.44
CA SER A 370 -12.48 -16.31 -3.06
C SER A 370 -12.20 -16.99 -1.72
N LEU A 371 -13.05 -16.76 -0.72
CA LEU A 371 -12.89 -17.32 0.62
C LEU A 371 -13.21 -18.83 0.67
N SER A 372 -14.02 -19.34 -0.24
CA SER A 372 -14.34 -20.76 -0.36
C SER A 372 -13.15 -21.63 -0.82
N GLN A 373 -12.07 -21.02 -1.28
CA GLN A 373 -10.87 -21.74 -1.71
C GLN A 373 -9.99 -22.22 -0.54
N PHE A 374 -10.17 -21.62 0.65
CA PHE A 374 -9.42 -22.00 1.83
C PHE A 374 -10.00 -23.25 2.53
N ASP A 375 -9.15 -24.04 3.19
CA ASP A 375 -9.58 -25.26 3.91
C ASP A 375 -10.41 -24.92 5.16
N ALA A 376 -10.15 -23.77 5.78
CA ALA A 376 -10.96 -23.21 6.86
C ALA A 376 -11.04 -21.69 6.74
N THR A 377 -12.24 -21.14 6.93
CA THR A 377 -12.52 -19.70 6.82
C THR A 377 -13.22 -19.18 8.06
N PHE A 378 -12.55 -18.30 8.78
CA PHE A 378 -13.10 -17.58 9.91
C PHE A 378 -13.37 -16.14 9.51
N LEU A 379 -14.57 -15.62 9.81
CA LEU A 379 -14.91 -14.22 9.57
C LEU A 379 -14.93 -13.44 10.87
N LEU A 380 -14.47 -12.22 10.83
CA LEU A 380 -14.73 -11.18 11.83
C LEU A 380 -15.88 -10.28 11.37
N ASP A 381 -16.40 -9.45 12.27
CA ASP A 381 -17.35 -8.43 11.91
C ASP A 381 -16.75 -7.44 10.89
N ILE A 382 -17.64 -6.88 10.04
CA ILE A 382 -17.24 -5.88 9.05
C ILE A 382 -16.62 -4.67 9.75
N TYR A 383 -15.43 -4.27 9.33
CA TYR A 383 -14.81 -3.02 9.77
C TYR A 383 -15.43 -1.86 8.98
N PRO A 384 -16.17 -0.95 9.66
CA PRO A 384 -16.96 0.08 8.99
C PRO A 384 -16.12 1.22 8.40
N ALA A 385 -14.90 1.45 8.92
CA ALA A 385 -14.06 2.62 8.63
C ALA A 385 -14.87 3.93 8.79
N ARG A 386 -15.36 4.49 7.69
CA ARG A 386 -16.13 5.75 7.66
C ARG A 386 -17.63 5.56 7.36
N GLU A 387 -18.08 4.33 7.09
CA GLU A 387 -19.44 4.05 6.70
C GLU A 387 -20.35 3.79 7.89
N LEU A 388 -21.63 4.07 7.70
CA LEU A 388 -22.69 3.59 8.58
C LEU A 388 -23.12 2.18 8.17
N PRO A 389 -23.58 1.34 9.10
CA PRO A 389 -24.11 0.02 8.78
C PRO A 389 -25.22 0.07 7.73
N ILE A 390 -25.16 -0.86 6.77
CA ILE A 390 -26.19 -1.06 5.75
C ILE A 390 -27.08 -2.22 6.18
N SER A 391 -28.39 -2.01 6.21
CA SER A 391 -29.34 -3.04 6.63
C SER A 391 -29.23 -4.31 5.78
N GLY A 392 -29.06 -5.47 6.43
CA GLY A 392 -28.91 -6.77 5.80
C GLY A 392 -27.52 -7.06 5.22
N VAL A 393 -26.54 -6.18 5.47
CA VAL A 393 -25.16 -6.38 5.07
C VAL A 393 -24.31 -6.57 6.32
N ASP A 394 -23.94 -7.81 6.61
CA ASP A 394 -23.11 -8.20 7.74
C ASP A 394 -22.24 -9.42 7.39
N SER A 395 -21.36 -9.80 8.30
CA SER A 395 -20.47 -10.95 8.10
C SER A 395 -21.21 -12.30 8.15
N GLU A 396 -22.39 -12.37 8.78
CA GLU A 396 -23.20 -13.58 8.80
C GLU A 396 -23.82 -13.87 7.43
N TRP A 397 -24.28 -12.82 6.73
CA TRP A 397 -24.74 -12.91 5.35
C TRP A 397 -23.62 -13.39 4.40
N LEU A 398 -22.40 -12.88 4.54
CA LEU A 398 -21.24 -13.34 3.76
C LEU A 398 -20.94 -14.80 4.11
N LEU A 399 -20.91 -15.16 5.40
CA LEU A 399 -20.62 -16.52 5.86
C LEU A 399 -21.61 -17.53 5.27
N GLY A 400 -22.89 -17.15 5.16
CA GLY A 400 -23.93 -17.97 4.55
C GLY A 400 -23.64 -18.39 3.11
N LYS A 401 -22.90 -17.56 2.36
CA LYS A 401 -22.54 -17.80 0.95
C LYS A 401 -21.22 -18.54 0.76
N ILE A 402 -20.33 -18.56 1.75
CA ILE A 402 -19.05 -19.24 1.69
C ILE A 402 -19.27 -20.76 1.72
N ASN A 403 -18.51 -21.48 0.90
CA ASN A 403 -18.54 -22.93 0.80
C ASN A 403 -17.18 -23.56 1.18
N SER A 404 -16.60 -23.13 2.31
CA SER A 404 -15.42 -23.76 2.92
C SER A 404 -15.81 -24.97 3.73
N PRO A 405 -14.97 -26.02 3.82
CA PRO A 405 -15.22 -27.21 4.67
C PRO A 405 -15.47 -26.86 6.16
N ILE A 406 -14.71 -25.87 6.64
CA ILE A 406 -14.87 -25.29 7.98
C ILE A 406 -15.07 -23.81 7.82
N LYS A 407 -16.16 -23.27 8.38
CA LYS A 407 -16.46 -21.84 8.34
C LYS A 407 -17.16 -21.39 9.61
N LYS A 408 -16.76 -20.25 10.15
CA LYS A 408 -17.32 -19.74 11.42
C LYS A 408 -17.19 -18.22 11.50
N LEU A 409 -18.18 -17.55 12.09
CA LEU A 409 -18.06 -16.18 12.57
C LEU A 409 -17.44 -16.19 13.96
N ILE A 410 -16.39 -15.41 14.20
CA ILE A 410 -15.66 -15.39 15.47
C ILE A 410 -15.34 -13.95 15.92
N LEU A 411 -15.09 -13.80 17.20
CA LEU A 411 -14.55 -12.55 17.75
C LEU A 411 -13.01 -12.54 17.65
N LYS A 412 -12.39 -11.37 17.62
CA LYS A 412 -10.92 -11.24 17.63
C LYS A 412 -10.26 -11.99 18.78
N SER A 413 -10.87 -11.93 20.00
CA SER A 413 -10.39 -12.64 21.17
C SER A 413 -10.39 -14.18 21.05
N GLN A 414 -11.12 -14.73 20.09
CA GLN A 414 -11.23 -16.17 19.87
C GLN A 414 -10.24 -16.70 18.83
N ILE A 415 -9.54 -15.82 18.08
CA ILE A 415 -8.67 -16.24 16.97
C ILE A 415 -7.64 -17.28 17.43
N VAL A 416 -6.94 -17.02 18.54
CA VAL A 416 -5.86 -17.91 19.01
C VAL A 416 -6.38 -19.30 19.33
N ASP A 417 -7.51 -19.40 20.04
CA ASP A 417 -8.08 -20.67 20.45
C ASP A 417 -8.60 -21.45 19.23
N GLU A 418 -9.33 -20.80 18.31
CA GLU A 418 -9.83 -21.44 17.09
C GLU A 418 -8.68 -21.98 16.21
N ILE A 419 -7.57 -21.24 16.09
CA ILE A 419 -6.42 -21.69 15.30
C ILE A 419 -5.68 -22.86 15.98
N LYS A 420 -5.52 -22.81 17.29
CA LYS A 420 -4.92 -23.93 18.05
C LYS A 420 -5.75 -25.22 17.99
N ASP A 421 -7.06 -25.09 18.17
CA ASP A 421 -8.00 -26.23 18.12
C ASP A 421 -8.05 -26.84 16.71
N LEU A 422 -7.92 -26.02 15.67
CA LEU A 422 -7.89 -26.46 14.29
C LEU A 422 -6.60 -27.23 13.93
N GLY A 423 -5.45 -26.79 14.44
CA GLY A 423 -4.15 -27.43 14.24
C GLY A 423 -3.66 -27.42 12.78
N TYR A 424 -4.08 -26.46 11.94
CA TYR A 424 -3.61 -26.35 10.57
C TYR A 424 -2.21 -25.70 10.52
N PRO A 425 -1.32 -26.19 9.64
CA PRO A 425 0.07 -25.73 9.59
C PRO A 425 0.26 -24.34 8.96
N VAL A 426 -0.74 -23.81 8.25
CA VAL A 426 -0.69 -22.47 7.65
C VAL A 426 -1.90 -21.67 8.12
N PHE A 427 -1.62 -20.54 8.70
CA PHE A 427 -2.60 -19.56 9.19
C PHE A 427 -2.35 -18.21 8.55
N ILE A 428 -3.43 -17.55 8.11
CA ILE A 428 -3.35 -16.25 7.45
C ILE A 428 -4.38 -15.30 8.06
N THR A 429 -3.97 -14.09 8.40
CA THR A 429 -4.88 -12.96 8.66
C THR A 429 -4.98 -12.10 7.42
N ILE A 430 -6.21 -11.75 7.03
CA ILE A 430 -6.48 -10.93 5.84
C ILE A 430 -7.44 -9.80 6.19
N GLY A 431 -7.12 -8.56 5.79
CA GLY A 431 -8.04 -7.42 5.90
C GLY A 431 -7.36 -6.07 6.08
N ALA A 432 -8.01 -5.01 5.59
CA ALA A 432 -7.54 -3.63 5.72
C ALA A 432 -7.99 -2.94 7.03
N GLY A 433 -8.80 -3.61 7.84
CA GLY A 433 -9.32 -3.11 9.09
C GLY A 433 -8.39 -3.27 10.30
N ASP A 434 -8.98 -3.19 11.47
CA ASP A 434 -8.28 -3.23 12.75
C ASP A 434 -7.78 -4.64 13.14
N ILE A 435 -8.05 -5.69 12.34
CA ILE A 435 -7.39 -6.99 12.45
C ILE A 435 -5.86 -6.85 12.45
N GLY A 436 -5.34 -5.84 11.75
CA GLY A 436 -3.90 -5.58 11.71
C GLY A 436 -3.30 -5.22 13.07
N PHE A 437 -4.07 -4.71 14.02
CA PHE A 437 -3.59 -4.42 15.37
C PHE A 437 -3.45 -5.67 16.23
N GLU A 438 -4.17 -6.76 15.88
CA GLU A 438 -4.11 -8.03 16.58
C GLU A 438 -2.84 -8.83 16.24
N VAL A 439 -2.19 -8.56 15.11
CA VAL A 439 -1.11 -9.39 14.54
C VAL A 439 0.06 -9.56 15.48
N SER A 440 0.46 -8.52 16.20
CA SER A 440 1.58 -8.61 17.17
C SER A 440 1.26 -9.52 18.34
N GLU A 441 0.04 -9.43 18.88
CA GLU A 441 -0.43 -10.29 19.97
C GLU A 441 -0.62 -11.73 19.50
N LEU A 442 -1.18 -11.92 18.29
CA LEU A 442 -1.33 -13.24 17.67
C LEU A 442 0.03 -13.92 17.48
N LYS A 443 1.02 -13.18 16.97
CA LYS A 443 2.39 -13.67 16.83
C LYS A 443 2.94 -14.16 18.15
N GLU A 444 2.84 -13.36 19.22
CA GLU A 444 3.34 -13.71 20.53
C GLU A 444 2.66 -14.99 21.06
N LYS A 445 1.32 -15.00 21.10
CA LYS A 445 0.54 -16.13 21.63
C LYS A 445 0.69 -17.44 20.83
N LEU A 446 0.87 -17.35 19.50
CA LEU A 446 1.06 -18.52 18.65
C LEU A 446 2.52 -19.01 18.68
N SER A 447 3.52 -18.13 18.82
CA SER A 447 4.92 -18.54 18.96
C SER A 447 5.21 -19.37 20.22
N TYR A 448 4.36 -19.27 21.26
CA TYR A 448 4.46 -20.13 22.44
C TYR A 448 3.74 -21.49 22.29
N ALA A 449 2.97 -21.65 21.22
CA ALA A 449 2.13 -22.82 21.01
C ALA A 449 2.73 -23.80 19.99
N TYR A 450 3.56 -23.32 19.13
CA TYR A 450 4.27 -23.99 18.05
C TYR A 450 5.77 -23.64 18.10
#